data_7a6fc8cdc0a7b366ca0a16a7b9828b0d
#
_entry.id   7a6fc8cdc0a7b366ca0a16a7b9828b0d
#
_cell.length_a   1.000
_cell.length_b   1.000
_cell.length_c   1.000
_cell.angle_alpha   90.00
_cell.angle_beta   90.00
_cell.angle_gamma   90.00
#
_symmetry.space_group_name_H-M   'P 1'
#
loop_
_entity.id
_entity.type
_entity.pdbx_description
1 polymer ?
#
loop_
_entity_poly.entity_id
_entity_poly.type
_entity_poly.pdbx_seq_one_letter_code
_entity_poly.pdbx_strand_id
1 'polypeptide(L)'
;MRDPLSSTIKTIQPSGIRKFFDIVSEMKDAISLGVGEPDFDTPWHIRDDGIYSLEKGRTFYTSNAGLKELKVEIARYLDRRYGMTYDYNKEIMVTVGGSEAIDIALRAMLDAGDEVIIPQPSYVSYVPCTVLAGGTPVIVELKEENDFRLTAEELEAVITPKTKILIMPFPNNPTGAIMEKADLEAIVQVVKEHDLFVISDEIYSELTYVDKHVSIASFPGMKERTVLINGFSKAYAMTGWRLGYACAPETILKQMLKIHQFAIMCAPTTSQYAAVEAMKNGDEDVAQMREEYNGRRRYVLHRFKEMGLKCFEPFGAFYAFPSIKEFGMNSDEFATKLLNSKKIAVVPGTAFGECGEGFLRISYAYSLDDLKEALGRIEEFVTELRAGMDNK
;
A
#
# COMPACT_ATOMS: atom_id res chain seq x y z
N MET A 1 21.77 34.72 -6.99
CA MET A 1 21.48 34.10 -5.66
C MET A 1 21.80 32.64 -5.79
N ARG A 2 22.39 31.99 -4.77
CA ARG A 2 22.65 30.54 -4.79
C ARG A 2 21.32 29.79 -4.77
N ASP A 3 21.24 28.70 -5.53
CA ASP A 3 20.06 27.84 -5.53
C ASP A 3 19.88 27.19 -4.14
N PRO A 4 18.71 27.33 -3.48
CA PRO A 4 18.47 26.76 -2.15
C PRO A 4 18.12 25.28 -2.16
N LEU A 5 17.80 24.71 -3.32
CA LEU A 5 17.29 23.34 -3.44
C LEU A 5 18.41 22.33 -3.77
N SER A 6 18.30 21.14 -3.22
CA SER A 6 19.17 20.02 -3.63
C SER A 6 18.84 19.58 -5.07
N SER A 7 19.84 19.07 -5.78
CA SER A 7 19.63 18.52 -7.12
C SER A 7 18.65 17.34 -7.11
N THR A 8 18.72 16.48 -6.10
CA THR A 8 17.86 15.31 -5.96
C THR A 8 16.39 15.66 -5.85
N ILE A 9 16.02 16.67 -5.00
CA ILE A 9 14.59 17.01 -4.85
C ILE A 9 13.97 17.57 -6.13
N LYS A 10 14.76 18.18 -7.00
CA LYS A 10 14.29 18.72 -8.28
C LYS A 10 13.91 17.64 -9.30
N THR A 11 14.41 16.42 -9.14
CA THR A 11 14.06 15.30 -10.02
C THR A 11 12.73 14.64 -9.64
N ILE A 12 12.23 14.90 -8.43
CA ILE A 12 11.01 14.29 -7.91
C ILE A 12 9.80 15.15 -8.27
N GLN A 13 8.83 14.54 -8.94
CA GLN A 13 7.57 15.19 -9.27
C GLN A 13 6.58 15.07 -8.10
N PRO A 14 5.67 16.04 -7.91
CA PRO A 14 4.56 15.92 -6.97
C PRO A 14 3.70 14.70 -7.29
N SER A 15 3.11 14.09 -6.24
CA SER A 15 2.26 12.92 -6.40
C SER A 15 1.08 13.19 -7.34
N GLY A 16 0.96 12.40 -8.42
CA GLY A 16 -0.13 12.49 -9.39
C GLY A 16 -1.53 12.28 -8.76
N ILE A 17 -1.60 11.45 -7.71
CA ILE A 17 -2.84 11.20 -6.96
C ILE A 17 -3.38 12.50 -6.34
N ARG A 18 -2.52 13.33 -5.75
CA ARG A 18 -2.91 14.55 -5.03
C ARG A 18 -3.56 15.58 -5.94
N LYS A 19 -3.08 15.70 -7.17
CA LYS A 19 -3.64 16.62 -8.17
C LYS A 19 -5.16 16.40 -8.39
N PHE A 20 -5.59 15.14 -8.44
CA PHE A 20 -7.02 14.81 -8.58
C PHE A 20 -7.80 15.12 -7.30
N PHE A 21 -7.23 14.90 -6.12
CA PHE A 21 -7.90 15.24 -4.85
C PHE A 21 -8.15 16.73 -4.69
N ASP A 22 -7.18 17.56 -5.04
CA ASP A 22 -7.30 19.01 -4.91
C ASP A 22 -8.46 19.53 -5.80
N ILE A 23 -8.58 19.01 -7.04
CA ILE A 23 -9.68 19.35 -7.95
C ILE A 23 -11.04 18.94 -7.38
N VAL A 24 -11.14 17.72 -6.85
CA VAL A 24 -12.39 17.15 -6.32
C VAL A 24 -12.87 17.89 -5.07
N SER A 25 -11.94 18.32 -4.21
CA SER A 25 -12.27 19.05 -2.97
C SER A 25 -13.01 20.39 -3.23
N GLU A 26 -12.84 20.96 -4.41
CA GLU A 26 -13.51 22.20 -4.84
C GLU A 26 -14.90 21.95 -5.50
N MET A 27 -15.24 20.68 -5.79
CA MET A 27 -16.48 20.30 -6.50
C MET A 27 -17.53 19.74 -5.55
N LYS A 28 -18.61 20.51 -5.31
CA LYS A 28 -19.65 20.17 -4.31
C LYS A 28 -20.44 18.88 -4.58
N ASP A 29 -20.55 18.45 -5.86
CA ASP A 29 -21.40 17.32 -6.27
C ASP A 29 -20.60 16.14 -6.82
N ALA A 30 -19.28 16.12 -6.59
CA ALA A 30 -18.42 15.06 -7.07
C ALA A 30 -18.33 13.91 -6.05
N ILE A 31 -18.49 12.68 -6.53
CA ILE A 31 -18.19 11.47 -5.75
C ILE A 31 -16.76 11.06 -6.08
N SER A 32 -15.92 10.98 -5.03
CA SER A 32 -14.54 10.51 -5.19
C SER A 32 -14.47 9.03 -4.90
N LEU A 33 -14.01 8.23 -5.86
CA LEU A 33 -13.59 6.84 -5.67
C LEU A 33 -12.06 6.72 -5.68
N GLY A 34 -11.37 7.84 -5.48
CA GLY A 34 -9.91 7.92 -5.58
C GLY A 34 -9.19 7.78 -4.24
N VAL A 35 -9.84 8.06 -3.10
CA VAL A 35 -9.18 8.02 -1.78
C VAL A 35 -8.85 6.58 -1.39
N GLY A 36 -7.63 6.36 -0.95
CA GLY A 36 -7.15 5.05 -0.52
C GLY A 36 -7.17 4.91 1.01
N GLU A 37 -8.33 5.11 1.64
CA GLU A 37 -8.49 4.90 3.08
C GLU A 37 -9.81 4.20 3.40
N PRO A 38 -9.87 3.47 4.53
CA PRO A 38 -11.12 2.90 5.03
C PRO A 38 -12.19 3.97 5.23
N ASP A 39 -13.42 3.65 4.89
CA ASP A 39 -14.61 4.47 5.19
C ASP A 39 -15.23 4.15 6.55
N PHE A 40 -14.65 3.20 7.27
CA PHE A 40 -15.00 2.90 8.64
C PHE A 40 -14.32 3.84 9.62
N ASP A 41 -15.01 4.18 10.69
CA ASP A 41 -14.36 4.72 11.87
C ASP A 41 -13.44 3.66 12.51
N THR A 42 -12.36 4.10 13.14
CA THR A 42 -11.59 3.23 14.04
C THR A 42 -12.54 2.61 15.08
N PRO A 43 -12.53 1.30 15.33
CA PRO A 43 -13.41 0.64 16.29
C PRO A 43 -13.42 1.34 17.66
N TRP A 44 -14.61 1.39 18.29
CA TRP A 44 -14.81 2.22 19.48
C TRP A 44 -13.85 1.88 20.63
N HIS A 45 -13.66 0.58 20.93
CA HIS A 45 -12.77 0.17 22.01
C HIS A 45 -11.32 0.60 21.80
N ILE A 46 -10.86 0.68 20.54
CA ILE A 46 -9.54 1.17 20.17
C ILE A 46 -9.45 2.69 20.38
N ARG A 47 -10.50 3.43 19.99
CA ARG A 47 -10.58 4.88 20.24
C ARG A 47 -10.63 5.19 21.73
N ASP A 48 -11.37 4.40 22.50
CA ASP A 48 -11.53 4.56 23.95
C ASP A 48 -10.20 4.39 24.67
N ASP A 49 -9.37 3.42 24.31
CA ASP A 49 -8.01 3.27 24.86
C ASP A 49 -7.10 4.46 24.51
N GLY A 50 -7.24 5.03 23.32
CA GLY A 50 -6.57 6.27 22.95
C GLY A 50 -6.98 7.46 23.87
N ILE A 51 -8.29 7.64 24.08
CA ILE A 51 -8.86 8.65 24.98
C ILE A 51 -8.38 8.40 26.40
N TYR A 52 -8.48 7.17 26.89
CA TYR A 52 -8.04 6.78 28.22
C TYR A 52 -6.55 7.08 28.47
N SER A 53 -5.71 6.89 27.44
CA SER A 53 -4.29 7.23 27.54
C SER A 53 -4.07 8.72 27.84
N LEU A 54 -4.88 9.60 27.23
CA LEU A 54 -4.85 11.05 27.48
C LEU A 54 -5.38 11.39 28.88
N GLU A 55 -6.48 10.78 29.31
CA GLU A 55 -7.06 10.96 30.65
C GLU A 55 -6.07 10.56 31.75
N LYS A 56 -5.25 9.54 31.50
CA LYS A 56 -4.19 9.11 32.42
C LYS A 56 -2.89 9.92 32.30
N GLY A 57 -2.87 10.97 31.50
CA GLY A 57 -1.69 11.81 31.33
C GLY A 57 -0.50 11.10 30.65
N ARG A 58 -0.77 10.07 29.84
CA ARG A 58 0.27 9.32 29.11
C ARG A 58 0.70 10.08 27.85
N THR A 59 1.32 11.25 28.06
CA THR A 59 1.69 12.22 27.01
C THR A 59 3.21 12.41 26.86
N PHE A 60 4.00 11.55 27.48
CA PHE A 60 5.46 11.58 27.43
C PHE A 60 5.98 10.74 26.26
N TYR A 61 7.24 10.94 25.89
CA TYR A 61 7.92 10.10 24.92
C TYR A 61 7.94 8.63 25.37
N THR A 62 7.72 7.73 24.45
CA THR A 62 8.00 6.32 24.64
C THR A 62 9.48 6.02 24.36
N SER A 63 9.89 4.75 24.50
CA SER A 63 11.16 4.30 23.91
C SER A 63 11.19 4.65 22.40
N ASN A 64 12.36 4.97 21.86
CA ASN A 64 12.50 5.28 20.43
C ASN A 64 11.98 4.12 19.54
N ALA A 65 12.25 2.86 19.90
CA ALA A 65 11.75 1.72 19.18
C ALA A 65 10.24 1.44 19.39
N GLY A 66 9.56 2.25 20.21
CA GLY A 66 8.15 2.12 20.52
C GLY A 66 7.87 1.52 21.90
N LEU A 67 6.60 1.60 22.30
CA LEU A 67 6.07 1.09 23.55
C LEU A 67 6.29 -0.42 23.64
N LYS A 68 6.84 -0.89 24.76
CA LYS A 68 7.17 -2.32 24.95
C LYS A 68 5.95 -3.20 24.79
N GLU A 69 4.83 -2.82 25.42
CA GLU A 69 3.57 -3.54 25.38
C GLU A 69 3.10 -3.72 23.93
N LEU A 70 3.17 -2.69 23.12
CA LEU A 70 2.80 -2.76 21.69
C LEU A 70 3.71 -3.70 20.92
N LYS A 71 5.03 -3.64 21.12
CA LYS A 71 5.97 -4.54 20.43
C LYS A 71 5.74 -6.01 20.80
N VAL A 72 5.39 -6.29 22.05
CA VAL A 72 5.02 -7.64 22.50
C VAL A 72 3.75 -8.11 21.79
N GLU A 73 2.73 -7.26 21.68
CA GLU A 73 1.50 -7.64 20.99
C GLU A 73 1.70 -7.80 19.47
N ILE A 74 2.57 -6.99 18.84
CA ILE A 74 2.97 -7.19 17.44
C ILE A 74 3.64 -8.56 17.26
N ALA A 75 4.57 -8.93 18.14
CA ALA A 75 5.22 -10.25 18.09
C ALA A 75 4.21 -11.40 18.21
N ARG A 76 3.26 -11.28 19.16
CA ARG A 76 2.18 -12.27 19.34
C ARG A 76 1.25 -12.34 18.13
N TYR A 77 0.93 -11.20 17.54
CA TYR A 77 0.12 -11.13 16.35
C TYR A 77 0.78 -11.86 15.16
N LEU A 78 2.07 -11.60 14.92
CA LEU A 78 2.82 -12.22 13.83
C LEU A 78 2.94 -13.75 14.01
N ASP A 79 3.13 -14.21 15.24
CA ASP A 79 3.15 -15.64 15.55
C ASP A 79 1.76 -16.27 15.35
N ARG A 80 0.70 -15.67 15.92
CA ARG A 80 -0.69 -16.15 15.83
C ARG A 80 -1.23 -16.17 14.40
N ARG A 81 -0.95 -15.13 13.62
CA ARG A 81 -1.52 -14.94 12.27
C ARG A 81 -0.71 -15.65 11.19
N TYR A 82 0.60 -15.61 11.28
CA TYR A 82 1.50 -16.01 10.19
C TYR A 82 2.54 -17.06 10.60
N GLY A 83 2.60 -17.48 11.87
CA GLY A 83 3.59 -18.43 12.37
C GLY A 83 5.01 -17.88 12.38
N MET A 84 5.17 -16.55 12.40
CA MET A 84 6.47 -15.89 12.36
C MET A 84 6.87 -15.41 13.75
N THR A 85 8.04 -15.86 14.21
CA THR A 85 8.59 -15.47 15.51
C THR A 85 9.61 -14.34 15.36
N TYR A 86 9.36 -13.20 16.03
CA TYR A 86 10.27 -12.07 16.14
C TYR A 86 10.56 -11.73 17.60
N ASP A 87 11.82 -11.40 17.90
CA ASP A 87 12.17 -10.84 19.21
C ASP A 87 11.64 -9.40 19.30
N TYR A 88 10.62 -9.20 20.14
CA TYR A 88 9.99 -7.88 20.30
C TYR A 88 10.99 -6.78 20.71
N ASN A 89 12.10 -7.13 21.34
CA ASN A 89 13.07 -6.16 21.84
C ASN A 89 14.08 -5.73 20.78
N LYS A 90 14.43 -6.65 19.85
CA LYS A 90 15.54 -6.49 18.92
C LYS A 90 15.12 -6.38 17.45
N GLU A 91 14.01 -7.01 17.11
CA GLU A 91 13.59 -7.21 15.72
C GLU A 91 12.29 -6.47 15.36
N ILE A 92 11.71 -5.67 16.29
CA ILE A 92 10.47 -4.90 16.06
C ILE A 92 10.67 -3.45 16.46
N MET A 93 10.27 -2.52 15.58
CA MET A 93 10.17 -1.10 15.88
C MET A 93 8.84 -0.54 15.38
N VAL A 94 8.31 0.42 16.13
CA VAL A 94 7.08 1.17 15.81
C VAL A 94 7.45 2.44 15.05
N THR A 95 6.70 2.76 14.00
CA THR A 95 6.96 3.87 13.08
C THR A 95 5.75 4.78 12.91
N VAL A 96 5.95 5.97 12.36
CA VAL A 96 4.88 6.91 11.98
C VAL A 96 4.24 6.48 10.66
N GLY A 97 3.48 5.35 10.72
CA GLY A 97 2.91 4.66 9.57
C GLY A 97 3.94 3.84 8.80
N GLY A 98 3.45 3.00 7.87
CA GLY A 98 4.30 2.21 6.98
C GLY A 98 5.19 3.07 6.08
N SER A 99 4.76 4.29 5.75
CA SER A 99 5.54 5.20 4.90
C SER A 99 6.89 5.58 5.53
N GLU A 100 6.94 5.83 6.83
CA GLU A 100 8.22 6.05 7.52
C GLU A 100 9.07 4.78 7.48
N ALA A 101 8.47 3.62 7.74
CA ALA A 101 9.20 2.36 7.73
C ALA A 101 9.89 2.10 6.38
N ILE A 102 9.21 2.39 5.26
CA ILE A 102 9.77 2.31 3.90
C ILE A 102 10.96 3.26 3.74
N ASP A 103 10.78 4.55 4.07
CA ASP A 103 11.81 5.59 3.90
C ASP A 103 13.07 5.26 4.71
N ILE A 104 12.91 4.94 6.00
CA ILE A 104 14.06 4.66 6.87
C ILE A 104 14.74 3.30 6.56
N ALA A 105 14.01 2.31 6.03
CA ALA A 105 14.60 1.06 5.56
C ALA A 105 15.52 1.32 4.36
N LEU A 106 15.03 2.04 3.34
CA LEU A 106 15.83 2.40 2.17
C LEU A 106 17.05 3.24 2.56
N ARG A 107 16.90 4.27 3.40
CA ARG A 107 18.01 5.09 3.88
C ARG A 107 19.05 4.33 4.71
N ALA A 108 18.61 3.29 5.43
CA ALA A 108 19.52 2.48 6.25
C ALA A 108 20.29 1.44 5.44
N MET A 109 19.79 1.06 4.28
CA MET A 109 20.29 -0.08 3.51
C MET A 109 20.99 0.31 2.20
N LEU A 110 20.78 1.52 1.66
CA LEU A 110 21.29 1.92 0.35
C LEU A 110 22.55 2.78 0.47
N ASP A 111 23.49 2.48 -0.40
CA ASP A 111 24.57 3.37 -0.80
C ASP A 111 24.28 3.97 -2.19
N ALA A 112 24.99 5.05 -2.54
CA ALA A 112 24.83 5.69 -3.83
C ALA A 112 25.20 4.71 -4.99
N GLY A 113 24.23 4.46 -5.85
CA GLY A 113 24.36 3.58 -7.01
C GLY A 113 23.85 2.16 -6.78
N ASP A 114 23.43 1.80 -5.57
CA ASP A 114 22.67 0.58 -5.33
C ASP A 114 21.33 0.65 -6.05
N GLU A 115 20.91 -0.47 -6.64
CA GLU A 115 19.64 -0.58 -7.36
C GLU A 115 18.56 -1.22 -6.50
N VAL A 116 17.34 -0.69 -6.63
CA VAL A 116 16.14 -1.21 -5.99
C VAL A 116 15.14 -1.61 -7.06
N ILE A 117 14.79 -2.89 -7.13
CA ILE A 117 13.74 -3.38 -8.02
C ILE A 117 12.38 -3.03 -7.42
N ILE A 118 11.55 -2.35 -8.22
CA ILE A 118 10.23 -1.88 -7.83
C ILE A 118 9.20 -2.40 -8.84
N PRO A 119 8.37 -3.39 -8.46
CA PRO A 119 7.24 -3.80 -9.28
C PRO A 119 6.25 -2.65 -9.46
N GLN A 120 5.81 -2.40 -10.70
CA GLN A 120 4.80 -1.41 -11.04
C GLN A 120 3.72 -2.00 -11.95
N PRO A 121 2.45 -1.54 -11.89
CA PRO A 121 1.98 -0.39 -11.10
C PRO A 121 1.97 -0.69 -9.60
N SER A 122 2.38 0.29 -8.79
CA SER A 122 2.44 0.13 -7.34
C SER A 122 2.37 1.47 -6.59
N TYR A 123 2.42 1.42 -5.27
CA TYR A 123 2.30 2.61 -4.43
C TYR A 123 3.36 3.66 -4.76
N VAL A 124 2.90 4.88 -4.95
CA VAL A 124 3.65 6.01 -5.53
C VAL A 124 4.90 6.43 -4.76
N SER A 125 5.07 6.01 -3.51
CA SER A 125 6.19 6.46 -2.67
C SER A 125 7.46 5.65 -2.85
N TYR A 126 7.43 4.45 -3.44
CA TYR A 126 8.63 3.61 -3.52
C TYR A 126 9.74 4.24 -4.35
N VAL A 127 9.40 4.75 -5.53
CA VAL A 127 10.38 5.41 -6.42
C VAL A 127 10.97 6.68 -5.77
N PRO A 128 10.17 7.65 -5.29
CA PRO A 128 10.71 8.83 -4.63
C PRO A 128 11.55 8.52 -3.39
N CYS A 129 11.14 7.58 -2.54
CA CYS A 129 11.89 7.20 -1.35
C CYS A 129 13.24 6.55 -1.72
N THR A 130 13.27 5.72 -2.77
CA THR A 130 14.52 5.14 -3.30
C THR A 130 15.49 6.24 -3.76
N VAL A 131 15.01 7.20 -4.56
CA VAL A 131 15.81 8.33 -5.06
C VAL A 131 16.30 9.21 -3.91
N LEU A 132 15.45 9.52 -2.93
CA LEU A 132 15.82 10.30 -1.74
C LEU A 132 16.82 9.59 -0.83
N ALA A 133 16.81 8.27 -0.83
CA ALA A 133 17.81 7.45 -0.13
C ALA A 133 19.15 7.33 -0.90
N GLY A 134 19.23 7.87 -2.14
CA GLY A 134 20.44 7.81 -2.98
C GLY A 134 20.53 6.58 -3.87
N GLY A 135 19.52 5.70 -3.85
CA GLY A 135 19.44 4.51 -4.69
C GLY A 135 18.91 4.80 -6.09
N THR A 136 19.02 3.83 -6.97
CA THR A 136 18.52 3.84 -8.34
C THR A 136 17.31 2.92 -8.46
N PRO A 137 16.10 3.43 -8.76
CA PRO A 137 14.95 2.58 -8.99
C PRO A 137 15.09 1.82 -10.32
N VAL A 138 14.85 0.52 -10.30
CA VAL A 138 14.75 -0.36 -11.46
C VAL A 138 13.32 -0.90 -11.51
N ILE A 139 12.59 -0.53 -12.55
CA ILE A 139 11.17 -0.89 -12.66
C ILE A 139 11.04 -2.25 -13.31
N VAL A 140 10.20 -3.12 -12.71
CA VAL A 140 9.71 -4.33 -13.34
C VAL A 140 8.18 -4.22 -13.50
N GLU A 141 7.71 -4.44 -14.72
CA GLU A 141 6.30 -4.28 -15.04
C GLU A 141 5.49 -5.50 -14.60
N LEU A 142 4.45 -5.27 -13.81
CA LEU A 142 3.42 -6.26 -13.48
C LEU A 142 2.36 -6.28 -14.60
N LYS A 143 2.20 -7.42 -15.25
CA LYS A 143 1.36 -7.54 -16.42
C LYS A 143 -0.04 -8.08 -16.09
N GLU A 144 -1.04 -7.57 -16.79
CA GLU A 144 -2.43 -8.04 -16.68
C GLU A 144 -2.54 -9.54 -17.01
N GLU A 145 -1.76 -10.05 -17.96
CA GLU A 145 -1.73 -11.47 -18.37
C GLU A 145 -1.25 -12.41 -17.26
N ASN A 146 -0.48 -11.88 -16.29
CA ASN A 146 0.01 -12.58 -15.10
C ASN A 146 -0.79 -12.19 -13.84
N ASP A 147 -2.02 -11.69 -13.99
CA ASP A 147 -2.85 -11.21 -12.87
C ASP A 147 -2.14 -10.13 -12.02
N PHE A 148 -1.31 -9.29 -12.65
CA PHE A 148 -0.45 -8.31 -11.99
C PHE A 148 0.42 -8.89 -10.87
N ARG A 149 0.83 -10.15 -10.98
CA ARG A 149 1.79 -10.81 -10.10
C ARG A 149 3.20 -10.62 -10.65
N LEU A 150 4.19 -10.62 -9.77
CA LEU A 150 5.60 -10.66 -10.17
C LEU A 150 6.00 -12.10 -10.44
N THR A 151 6.53 -12.39 -11.63
CA THR A 151 7.09 -13.70 -11.95
C THR A 151 8.60 -13.76 -11.70
N ALA A 152 9.13 -14.97 -11.48
CA ALA A 152 10.55 -15.16 -11.29
C ALA A 152 11.36 -14.74 -12.54
N GLU A 153 10.85 -15.03 -13.73
CA GLU A 153 11.46 -14.67 -15.01
C GLU A 153 11.53 -13.15 -15.21
N GLU A 154 10.48 -12.42 -14.83
CA GLU A 154 10.45 -10.97 -14.91
C GLU A 154 11.42 -10.33 -13.90
N LEU A 155 11.51 -10.91 -12.70
CA LEU A 155 12.48 -10.48 -11.69
C LEU A 155 13.91 -10.72 -12.16
N GLU A 156 14.21 -11.93 -12.63
CA GLU A 156 15.55 -12.32 -13.11
C GLU A 156 16.05 -11.41 -14.25
N ALA A 157 15.15 -11.03 -15.16
CA ALA A 157 15.46 -10.23 -16.35
C ALA A 157 15.98 -8.82 -16.04
N VAL A 158 15.72 -8.28 -14.82
CA VAL A 158 16.10 -6.90 -14.44
C VAL A 158 17.21 -6.84 -13.40
N ILE A 159 17.69 -8.00 -12.90
CA ILE A 159 18.77 -8.06 -11.91
C ILE A 159 20.12 -7.71 -12.55
N THR A 160 20.87 -6.87 -11.86
CA THR A 160 22.26 -6.53 -12.21
C THR A 160 23.19 -6.74 -11.00
N PRO A 161 24.51 -6.68 -11.17
CA PRO A 161 25.45 -6.72 -10.04
C PRO A 161 25.29 -5.58 -9.02
N LYS A 162 24.49 -4.55 -9.32
CA LYS A 162 24.20 -3.43 -8.43
C LYS A 162 22.86 -3.60 -7.69
N THR A 163 22.06 -4.57 -8.09
CA THR A 163 20.77 -4.83 -7.48
C THR A 163 20.96 -5.30 -6.04
N LYS A 164 20.35 -4.59 -5.09
CA LYS A 164 20.49 -4.87 -3.66
C LYS A 164 19.16 -5.18 -3.00
N ILE A 165 18.09 -4.50 -3.40
CA ILE A 165 16.78 -4.61 -2.75
C ILE A 165 15.70 -4.90 -3.78
N LEU A 166 14.80 -5.82 -3.42
CA LEU A 166 13.49 -6.01 -4.06
C LEU A 166 12.41 -5.47 -3.13
N ILE A 167 11.55 -4.58 -3.62
CA ILE A 167 10.31 -4.21 -2.94
C ILE A 167 9.22 -5.20 -3.33
N MET A 168 8.53 -5.76 -2.33
CA MET A 168 7.39 -6.66 -2.50
C MET A 168 6.11 -5.98 -1.98
N PRO A 169 5.34 -5.32 -2.88
CA PRO A 169 4.20 -4.50 -2.48
C PRO A 169 2.88 -5.27 -2.56
N PHE A 170 2.74 -6.38 -1.83
CA PHE A 170 1.55 -7.24 -1.92
C PHE A 170 0.90 -7.51 -0.55
N PRO A 171 -0.47 -7.46 -0.46
CA PRO A 171 -1.44 -7.16 -1.52
C PRO A 171 -1.25 -5.76 -2.11
N ASN A 172 -1.44 -5.64 -3.43
CA ASN A 172 -0.98 -4.50 -4.20
C ASN A 172 -2.00 -3.33 -4.24
N ASN A 173 -1.50 -2.13 -4.11
CA ASN A 173 -2.15 -0.89 -4.51
C ASN A 173 -1.43 -0.38 -5.78
N PRO A 174 -2.06 -0.33 -6.96
CA PRO A 174 -3.50 -0.12 -7.20
C PRO A 174 -4.30 -1.35 -7.61
N THR A 175 -3.68 -2.48 -7.94
CA THR A 175 -4.34 -3.56 -8.69
C THR A 175 -5.21 -4.47 -7.83
N GLY A 176 -4.94 -4.56 -6.52
CA GLY A 176 -5.54 -5.55 -5.64
C GLY A 176 -4.99 -6.98 -5.84
N ALA A 177 -3.91 -7.13 -6.60
CA ALA A 177 -3.23 -8.41 -6.78
C ALA A 177 -2.62 -8.91 -5.48
N ILE A 178 -2.57 -10.22 -5.32
CA ILE A 178 -1.86 -10.93 -4.26
C ILE A 178 -0.83 -11.86 -4.87
N MET A 179 0.18 -12.26 -4.09
CA MET A 179 1.08 -13.35 -4.44
C MET A 179 0.63 -14.63 -3.74
N GLU A 180 0.50 -15.70 -4.48
CA GLU A 180 0.23 -17.00 -3.91
C GLU A 180 1.52 -17.65 -3.39
N LYS A 181 1.38 -18.70 -2.60
CA LYS A 181 2.54 -19.39 -2.02
C LYS A 181 3.52 -19.89 -3.09
N ALA A 182 2.99 -20.41 -4.21
CA ALA A 182 3.82 -20.93 -5.31
C ALA A 182 4.60 -19.80 -6.02
N ASP A 183 3.97 -18.63 -6.22
CA ASP A 183 4.64 -17.46 -6.79
C ASP A 183 5.80 -17.03 -5.88
N LEU A 184 5.54 -16.94 -4.57
CA LEU A 184 6.55 -16.54 -3.58
C LEU A 184 7.69 -17.56 -3.49
N GLU A 185 7.42 -18.87 -3.62
CA GLU A 185 8.45 -19.90 -3.65
C GLU A 185 9.45 -19.68 -4.81
N ALA A 186 8.93 -19.32 -5.99
CA ALA A 186 9.77 -19.02 -7.14
C ALA A 186 10.59 -17.73 -6.92
N ILE A 187 9.98 -16.65 -6.43
CA ILE A 187 10.68 -15.40 -6.09
C ILE A 187 11.77 -15.61 -5.03
N VAL A 188 11.49 -16.42 -4.00
CA VAL A 188 12.46 -16.74 -2.93
C VAL A 188 13.74 -17.40 -3.49
N GLN A 189 13.63 -18.25 -4.51
CA GLN A 189 14.81 -18.83 -5.15
C GLN A 189 15.69 -17.76 -5.79
N VAL A 190 15.10 -16.89 -6.60
CA VAL A 190 15.82 -15.78 -7.27
C VAL A 190 16.47 -14.84 -6.22
N VAL A 191 15.71 -14.45 -5.19
CA VAL A 191 16.23 -13.58 -4.11
C VAL A 191 17.45 -14.20 -3.42
N LYS A 192 17.46 -15.52 -3.20
CA LYS A 192 18.58 -16.22 -2.57
C LYS A 192 19.77 -16.38 -3.50
N GLU A 193 19.55 -16.71 -4.77
CA GLU A 193 20.59 -16.89 -5.77
C GLU A 193 21.40 -15.61 -6.00
N HIS A 194 20.70 -14.46 -6.00
CA HIS A 194 21.31 -13.15 -6.20
C HIS A 194 21.63 -12.39 -4.91
N ASP A 195 21.48 -13.04 -3.74
CA ASP A 195 21.74 -12.47 -2.41
C ASP A 195 21.05 -11.11 -2.16
N LEU A 196 19.80 -10.97 -2.64
CA LEU A 196 19.01 -9.74 -2.49
C LEU A 196 18.42 -9.62 -1.08
N PHE A 197 18.20 -8.38 -0.66
CA PHE A 197 17.33 -8.06 0.47
C PHE A 197 15.92 -7.75 -0.03
N VAL A 198 14.92 -7.91 0.86
CA VAL A 198 13.51 -7.65 0.53
C VAL A 198 12.94 -6.61 1.49
N ILE A 199 12.23 -5.62 0.95
CA ILE A 199 11.31 -4.78 1.70
C ILE A 199 9.91 -5.24 1.34
N SER A 200 9.25 -5.95 2.27
CA SER A 200 7.90 -6.48 2.07
C SER A 200 6.89 -5.54 2.70
N ASP A 201 6.18 -4.78 1.87
CA ASP A 201 5.08 -3.91 2.31
C ASP A 201 3.79 -4.72 2.36
N GLU A 202 3.42 -5.12 3.57
CA GLU A 202 2.27 -5.99 3.85
C GLU A 202 1.11 -5.23 4.52
N ILE A 203 1.02 -3.91 4.29
CA ILE A 203 0.01 -3.04 4.93
C ILE A 203 -1.44 -3.50 4.67
N TYR A 204 -1.67 -4.24 3.59
CA TYR A 204 -2.97 -4.80 3.22
C TYR A 204 -3.11 -6.30 3.54
N SER A 205 -2.21 -6.92 4.29
CA SER A 205 -2.21 -8.36 4.58
C SER A 205 -3.53 -8.89 5.16
N GLU A 206 -4.21 -8.12 6.01
CA GLU A 206 -5.51 -8.50 6.58
C GLU A 206 -6.68 -8.35 5.60
N LEU A 207 -6.49 -7.59 4.52
CA LEU A 207 -7.50 -7.38 3.48
C LEU A 207 -7.23 -8.30 2.29
N THR A 208 -7.24 -9.60 2.53
CA THR A 208 -7.14 -10.68 1.55
C THR A 208 -8.45 -11.47 1.55
N TYR A 209 -9.05 -11.69 0.38
CA TYR A 209 -10.42 -12.20 0.21
C TYR A 209 -10.50 -13.68 -0.21
N VAL A 210 -9.37 -14.32 -0.37
CA VAL A 210 -9.23 -15.76 -0.60
C VAL A 210 -8.63 -16.41 0.66
N ASP A 211 -7.58 -17.17 0.53
CA ASP A 211 -6.87 -17.74 1.67
C ASP A 211 -6.17 -16.67 2.53
N LYS A 212 -5.45 -17.09 3.55
CA LYS A 212 -4.64 -16.19 4.36
C LYS A 212 -3.48 -15.63 3.53
N HIS A 213 -3.14 -14.38 3.78
CA HIS A 213 -1.91 -13.78 3.27
C HIS A 213 -0.69 -14.63 3.65
N VAL A 214 0.20 -14.81 2.70
CA VAL A 214 1.49 -15.49 2.90
C VAL A 214 2.59 -14.44 2.84
N SER A 215 3.31 -14.26 3.94
CA SER A 215 4.46 -13.35 3.97
C SER A 215 5.69 -14.02 3.38
N ILE A 216 6.43 -13.29 2.52
CA ILE A 216 7.72 -13.77 2.01
C ILE A 216 8.73 -14.02 3.13
N ALA A 217 8.63 -13.28 4.25
CA ALA A 217 9.48 -13.46 5.41
C ALA A 217 9.28 -14.81 6.13
N SER A 218 8.16 -15.52 5.86
CA SER A 218 7.88 -16.83 6.46
C SER A 218 8.64 -17.98 5.82
N PHE A 219 9.25 -17.77 4.65
CA PHE A 219 10.02 -18.82 3.97
C PHE A 219 11.41 -19.00 4.59
N PRO A 220 11.94 -20.23 4.60
CA PRO A 220 13.27 -20.50 5.15
C PRO A 220 14.37 -19.62 4.53
N GLY A 221 15.16 -18.94 5.36
CA GLY A 221 16.23 -18.05 4.94
C GLY A 221 15.80 -16.68 4.44
N MET A 222 14.50 -16.35 4.57
CA MET A 222 13.98 -15.04 4.15
C MET A 222 13.84 -14.05 5.31
N LYS A 223 13.62 -14.53 6.54
CA LYS A 223 13.58 -13.66 7.72
C LYS A 223 14.86 -12.83 7.87
N GLU A 224 16.00 -13.46 7.60
CA GLU A 224 17.34 -12.88 7.76
C GLU A 224 17.67 -11.78 6.74
N ARG A 225 16.84 -11.65 5.70
CA ARG A 225 17.03 -10.69 4.59
C ARG A 225 15.80 -9.84 4.27
N THR A 226 14.76 -9.91 5.09
CA THR A 226 13.50 -9.18 4.86
C THR A 226 13.26 -8.12 5.93
N VAL A 227 12.94 -6.91 5.48
CA VAL A 227 12.27 -5.88 6.27
C VAL A 227 10.78 -6.01 5.99
N LEU A 228 10.02 -6.62 6.90
CA LEU A 228 8.57 -6.68 6.84
C LEU A 228 8.00 -5.38 7.38
N ILE A 229 7.15 -4.73 6.60
CA ILE A 229 6.47 -3.49 6.94
C ILE A 229 4.98 -3.75 7.00
N ASN A 230 4.35 -3.32 8.09
CA ASN A 230 2.91 -3.38 8.25
C ASN A 230 2.43 -2.23 9.14
N GLY A 231 1.15 -2.17 9.46
CA GLY A 231 0.62 -1.09 10.28
C GLY A 231 -0.87 -1.17 10.52
N PHE A 232 -1.39 -0.11 11.09
CA PHE A 232 -2.75 -0.05 11.62
C PHE A 232 -3.72 0.67 10.69
N SER A 233 -3.18 1.39 9.70
CA SER A 233 -3.96 2.29 8.83
C SER A 233 -5.12 1.60 8.12
N LYS A 234 -4.93 0.35 7.65
CA LYS A 234 -5.89 -0.33 6.79
C LYS A 234 -6.72 -1.36 7.55
N ALA A 235 -6.06 -2.27 8.24
CA ALA A 235 -6.72 -3.34 8.99
C ALA A 235 -7.64 -2.82 10.11
N TYR A 236 -7.24 -1.73 10.77
CA TYR A 236 -7.95 -1.20 11.94
C TYR A 236 -8.60 0.18 11.69
N ALA A 237 -8.68 0.64 10.43
CA ALA A 237 -9.21 1.96 10.08
C ALA A 237 -8.52 3.11 10.87
N MET A 238 -7.19 3.06 10.97
CA MET A 238 -6.38 3.99 11.77
C MET A 238 -5.47 4.87 10.90
N THR A 239 -5.96 5.36 9.74
CA THR A 239 -5.14 6.17 8.81
C THR A 239 -4.62 7.44 9.45
N GLY A 240 -5.47 8.18 10.15
CA GLY A 240 -5.16 9.45 10.82
C GLY A 240 -4.29 9.30 12.08
N TRP A 241 -4.18 8.12 12.66
CA TRP A 241 -3.38 7.85 13.86
C TRP A 241 -1.87 7.79 13.58
N ARG A 242 -1.50 7.68 12.31
CA ARG A 242 -0.11 7.64 11.84
C ARG A 242 0.73 6.59 12.57
N LEU A 243 0.34 5.33 12.51
CA LEU A 243 1.05 4.25 13.19
C LEU A 243 1.27 3.04 12.28
N GLY A 244 2.51 2.55 12.28
CA GLY A 244 2.94 1.35 11.60
C GLY A 244 4.09 0.70 12.38
N TYR A 245 4.65 -0.35 11.81
CA TYR A 245 5.81 -1.03 12.39
C TYR A 245 6.65 -1.70 11.30
N ALA A 246 7.91 -1.90 11.63
CA ALA A 246 8.84 -2.71 10.85
C ALA A 246 9.36 -3.86 11.70
N CYS A 247 9.47 -5.04 11.07
CA CYS A 247 10.14 -6.22 11.63
C CYS A 247 11.30 -6.60 10.71
N ALA A 248 12.50 -6.70 11.26
CA ALA A 248 13.71 -6.97 10.50
C ALA A 248 14.79 -7.63 11.38
N PRO A 249 15.84 -8.20 10.77
CA PRO A 249 17.01 -8.63 11.52
C PRO A 249 17.59 -7.51 12.37
N GLU A 250 18.07 -7.83 13.57
CA GLU A 250 18.62 -6.85 14.53
C GLU A 250 19.68 -5.92 13.90
N THR A 251 20.48 -6.46 12.98
CA THR A 251 21.53 -5.68 12.28
C THR A 251 20.97 -4.56 11.43
N ILE A 252 19.85 -4.78 10.74
CA ILE A 252 19.16 -3.79 9.91
C ILE A 252 18.36 -2.85 10.80
N LEU A 253 17.54 -3.41 11.71
CA LEU A 253 16.64 -2.63 12.56
C LEU A 253 17.37 -1.58 13.41
N LYS A 254 18.57 -1.92 13.93
CA LYS A 254 19.40 -0.97 14.66
C LYS A 254 19.82 0.25 13.82
N GLN A 255 20.02 0.09 12.52
CA GLN A 255 20.37 1.21 11.64
C GLN A 255 19.13 2.06 11.32
N MET A 256 17.99 1.41 11.03
CA MET A 256 16.71 2.11 10.87
C MET A 256 16.37 2.94 12.11
N LEU A 257 16.58 2.37 13.30
CA LEU A 257 16.32 3.06 14.57
C LEU A 257 17.17 4.32 14.76
N LYS A 258 18.40 4.36 14.25
CA LYS A 258 19.23 5.59 14.30
C LYS A 258 18.58 6.72 13.52
N ILE A 259 18.05 6.45 12.34
CA ILE A 259 17.39 7.46 11.51
C ILE A 259 16.11 7.93 12.21
N HIS A 260 15.29 6.98 12.65
CA HIS A 260 14.04 7.24 13.37
C HIS A 260 14.25 8.15 14.59
N GLN A 261 15.23 7.82 15.45
CA GLN A 261 15.45 8.60 16.68
C GLN A 261 15.90 10.05 16.42
N PHE A 262 16.65 10.31 15.33
CA PHE A 262 17.08 11.67 14.99
C PHE A 262 16.03 12.47 14.21
N ALA A 263 15.16 11.80 13.46
CA ALA A 263 14.13 12.44 12.66
C ALA A 263 12.81 12.64 13.42
N ILE A 264 12.35 11.62 14.14
CA ILE A 264 11.01 11.53 14.73
C ILE A 264 11.06 11.37 16.25
N MET A 265 12.10 10.73 16.79
CA MET A 265 12.29 10.35 18.18
C MET A 265 11.45 9.13 18.59
N CYS A 266 10.13 9.22 18.53
CA CYS A 266 9.21 8.09 18.70
C CYS A 266 7.87 8.36 17.99
N ALA A 267 7.14 7.31 17.66
CA ALA A 267 5.78 7.44 17.15
C ALA A 267 4.82 8.04 18.21
N PRO A 268 3.66 8.61 17.81
CA PRO A 268 2.71 9.23 18.74
C PRO A 268 2.28 8.29 19.87
N THR A 269 2.49 8.71 21.11
CA THR A 269 2.27 7.87 22.30
C THR A 269 0.82 7.40 22.42
N THR A 270 -0.15 8.29 22.22
CA THR A 270 -1.58 7.96 22.28
C THR A 270 -1.96 6.90 21.25
N SER A 271 -1.42 7.01 20.03
CA SER A 271 -1.65 6.01 18.97
C SER A 271 -1.09 4.64 19.35
N GLN A 272 0.04 4.61 20.03
CA GLN A 272 0.64 3.35 20.48
C GLN A 272 -0.21 2.64 21.54
N TYR A 273 -0.81 3.37 22.48
CA TYR A 273 -1.74 2.78 23.45
C TYR A 273 -2.99 2.24 22.79
N ALA A 274 -3.62 3.00 21.90
CA ALA A 274 -4.75 2.51 21.10
C ALA A 274 -4.40 1.27 20.29
N ALA A 275 -3.20 1.20 19.74
CA ALA A 275 -2.74 0.05 18.96
C ALA A 275 -2.48 -1.20 19.81
N VAL A 276 -2.17 -1.08 21.09
CA VAL A 276 -2.11 -2.23 22.02
C VAL A 276 -3.48 -2.91 22.08
N GLU A 277 -4.56 -2.13 22.22
CA GLU A 277 -5.92 -2.63 22.21
C GLU A 277 -6.29 -3.25 20.85
N ALA A 278 -5.96 -2.59 19.76
CA ALA A 278 -6.18 -3.10 18.40
C ALA A 278 -5.56 -4.50 18.20
N MET A 279 -4.30 -4.69 18.61
CA MET A 279 -3.60 -5.97 18.46
C MET A 279 -4.12 -7.08 19.39
N LYS A 280 -4.67 -6.71 20.55
CA LYS A 280 -5.22 -7.66 21.51
C LYS A 280 -6.62 -8.13 21.17
N ASN A 281 -7.48 -7.20 20.79
CA ASN A 281 -8.92 -7.42 20.76
C ASN A 281 -9.59 -7.05 19.42
N GLY A 282 -8.85 -6.52 18.44
CA GLY A 282 -9.40 -6.03 17.18
C GLY A 282 -9.58 -7.08 16.06
N ASP A 283 -9.30 -8.36 16.30
CA ASP A 283 -9.37 -9.41 15.25
C ASP A 283 -10.79 -9.55 14.67
N GLU A 284 -11.83 -9.39 15.50
CA GLU A 284 -13.23 -9.49 15.07
C GLU A 284 -13.64 -8.28 14.22
N ASP A 285 -13.23 -7.07 14.60
CA ASP A 285 -13.48 -5.85 13.81
C ASP A 285 -12.83 -5.94 12.43
N VAL A 286 -11.58 -6.42 12.38
CA VAL A 286 -10.86 -6.65 11.10
C VAL A 286 -11.62 -7.65 10.23
N ALA A 287 -12.12 -8.74 10.83
CA ALA A 287 -12.88 -9.75 10.10
C ALA A 287 -14.20 -9.20 9.54
N GLN A 288 -14.92 -8.38 10.32
CA GLN A 288 -16.16 -7.74 9.89
C GLN A 288 -15.92 -6.74 8.76
N MET A 289 -14.94 -5.84 8.90
CA MET A 289 -14.58 -4.88 7.85
C MET A 289 -14.13 -5.57 6.56
N ARG A 290 -13.34 -6.65 6.68
CA ARG A 290 -12.90 -7.45 5.52
C ARG A 290 -14.08 -8.09 4.78
N GLU A 291 -15.05 -8.64 5.48
CA GLU A 291 -16.23 -9.24 4.83
C GLU A 291 -17.09 -8.17 4.14
N GLU A 292 -17.25 -7.01 4.75
CA GLU A 292 -17.93 -5.87 4.14
C GLU A 292 -17.22 -5.44 2.85
N TYR A 293 -15.89 -5.26 2.87
CA TYR A 293 -15.12 -4.95 1.67
C TYR A 293 -15.24 -6.04 0.61
N ASN A 294 -15.27 -7.31 0.99
CA ASN A 294 -15.46 -8.42 0.05
C ASN A 294 -16.84 -8.37 -0.62
N GLY A 295 -17.88 -8.00 0.12
CA GLY A 295 -19.22 -7.75 -0.43
C GLY A 295 -19.21 -6.64 -1.48
N ARG A 296 -18.59 -5.49 -1.15
CA ARG A 296 -18.43 -4.35 -2.05
C ARG A 296 -17.58 -4.69 -3.27
N ARG A 297 -16.48 -5.42 -3.10
CA ARG A 297 -15.64 -5.94 -4.20
C ARG A 297 -16.47 -6.73 -5.21
N ARG A 298 -17.25 -7.70 -4.73
CA ARG A 298 -18.12 -8.54 -5.58
C ARG A 298 -19.16 -7.68 -6.33
N TYR A 299 -19.75 -6.70 -5.65
CA TYR A 299 -20.68 -5.77 -6.28
C TYR A 299 -20.03 -4.95 -7.39
N VAL A 300 -18.87 -4.33 -7.13
CA VAL A 300 -18.14 -3.53 -8.13
C VAL A 300 -17.77 -4.36 -9.35
N LEU A 301 -17.23 -5.56 -9.15
CA LEU A 301 -16.87 -6.47 -10.25
C LEU A 301 -18.09 -6.91 -11.06
N HIS A 302 -19.22 -7.20 -10.40
CA HIS A 302 -20.47 -7.52 -11.09
C HIS A 302 -20.92 -6.35 -11.98
N ARG A 303 -20.88 -5.13 -11.48
CA ARG A 303 -21.23 -3.92 -12.24
C ARG A 303 -20.28 -3.70 -13.42
N PHE A 304 -18.96 -3.88 -13.25
CA PHE A 304 -18.03 -3.79 -14.37
C PHE A 304 -18.35 -4.84 -15.47
N LYS A 305 -18.69 -6.05 -15.07
CA LYS A 305 -19.09 -7.09 -16.02
C LYS A 305 -20.36 -6.69 -16.78
N GLU A 306 -21.37 -6.14 -16.11
CA GLU A 306 -22.61 -5.64 -16.76
C GLU A 306 -22.29 -4.51 -17.74
N MET A 307 -21.41 -3.58 -17.38
CA MET A 307 -20.95 -2.50 -18.25
C MET A 307 -20.05 -2.98 -19.39
N GLY A 308 -19.60 -4.24 -19.37
CA GLY A 308 -18.58 -4.75 -20.32
C GLY A 308 -17.20 -4.17 -20.12
N LEU A 309 -16.89 -3.58 -18.96
CA LEU A 309 -15.54 -3.14 -18.61
C LEU A 309 -14.69 -4.32 -18.14
N LYS A 310 -13.59 -4.56 -18.83
CA LYS A 310 -12.63 -5.59 -18.44
C LYS A 310 -11.93 -5.17 -17.16
N CYS A 311 -11.95 -5.99 -16.13
CA CYS A 311 -11.25 -5.78 -14.87
C CYS A 311 -10.66 -7.10 -14.39
N PHE A 312 -9.39 -7.09 -14.02
CA PHE A 312 -8.77 -8.15 -13.22
C PHE A 312 -9.54 -8.32 -11.90
N GLU A 313 -9.71 -9.55 -11.43
CA GLU A 313 -10.36 -9.81 -10.15
C GLU A 313 -9.38 -9.58 -8.99
N PRO A 314 -9.51 -8.49 -8.22
CA PRO A 314 -8.62 -8.21 -7.09
C PRO A 314 -8.95 -9.12 -5.91
N PHE A 315 -7.95 -9.79 -5.38
CA PHE A 315 -8.08 -10.65 -4.20
C PHE A 315 -7.50 -10.05 -2.92
N GLY A 316 -6.98 -8.81 -3.01
CA GLY A 316 -6.46 -8.08 -1.88
C GLY A 316 -6.73 -6.57 -1.93
N ALA A 317 -6.41 -5.88 -0.85
CA ALA A 317 -6.65 -4.45 -0.65
C ALA A 317 -8.15 -4.06 -0.81
N PHE A 318 -8.45 -2.85 -1.23
CA PHE A 318 -9.82 -2.39 -1.51
C PHE A 318 -9.88 -1.57 -2.80
N TYR A 319 -9.16 -2.03 -3.83
CA TYR A 319 -9.09 -1.37 -5.13
C TYR A 319 -9.48 -2.33 -6.25
N ALA A 320 -10.11 -1.76 -7.29
CA ALA A 320 -10.27 -2.39 -8.59
C ALA A 320 -9.50 -1.58 -9.63
N PHE A 321 -9.01 -2.27 -10.67
CA PHE A 321 -8.14 -1.69 -11.68
C PHE A 321 -8.67 -2.01 -13.09
N PRO A 322 -9.86 -1.45 -13.47
CA PRO A 322 -10.47 -1.72 -14.76
C PRO A 322 -9.68 -1.12 -15.91
N SER A 323 -9.66 -1.84 -17.03
CA SER A 323 -9.06 -1.40 -18.29
C SER A 323 -10.01 -0.46 -19.05
N ILE A 324 -9.44 0.61 -19.61
CA ILE A 324 -10.13 1.57 -20.48
C ILE A 324 -9.54 1.58 -21.89
N LYS A 325 -8.68 0.61 -22.22
CA LYS A 325 -7.95 0.54 -23.49
C LYS A 325 -8.88 0.52 -24.70
N GLU A 326 -10.10 -0.03 -24.56
CA GLU A 326 -11.10 -0.08 -25.64
C GLU A 326 -11.54 1.30 -26.14
N PHE A 327 -11.46 2.34 -25.29
CA PHE A 327 -11.94 3.68 -25.65
C PHE A 327 -10.93 4.54 -26.41
N GLY A 328 -9.69 4.06 -26.61
CA GLY A 328 -8.65 4.76 -27.35
C GLY A 328 -8.24 6.11 -26.76
N MET A 329 -8.52 6.32 -25.47
CA MET A 329 -8.12 7.48 -24.69
C MET A 329 -7.03 7.10 -23.70
N ASN A 330 -6.15 8.04 -23.35
CA ASN A 330 -5.24 7.83 -22.25
C ASN A 330 -5.96 7.96 -20.89
N SER A 331 -5.33 7.42 -19.84
CA SER A 331 -5.93 7.34 -18.49
C SER A 331 -6.28 8.69 -17.90
N ASP A 332 -5.44 9.71 -18.10
CA ASP A 332 -5.67 11.08 -17.62
C ASP A 332 -6.85 11.73 -18.35
N GLU A 333 -6.92 11.55 -19.66
CA GLU A 333 -8.01 12.09 -20.49
C GLU A 333 -9.36 11.48 -20.08
N PHE A 334 -9.39 10.14 -19.92
CA PHE A 334 -10.60 9.44 -19.50
C PHE A 334 -11.06 9.90 -18.11
N ALA A 335 -10.16 9.92 -17.12
CA ALA A 335 -10.47 10.36 -15.76
C ALA A 335 -10.95 11.83 -15.72
N THR A 336 -10.33 12.70 -16.50
CA THR A 336 -10.71 14.12 -16.59
C THR A 336 -12.10 14.29 -17.23
N LYS A 337 -12.40 13.57 -18.31
CA LYS A 337 -13.72 13.60 -18.96
C LYS A 337 -14.81 13.06 -18.06
N LEU A 338 -14.56 11.94 -17.37
CA LEU A 338 -15.49 11.34 -16.41
C LEU A 338 -15.79 12.32 -15.27
N LEU A 339 -14.80 12.96 -14.70
CA LEU A 339 -14.96 13.95 -13.64
C LEU A 339 -15.81 15.15 -14.13
N ASN A 340 -15.50 15.69 -15.29
CA ASN A 340 -16.18 16.89 -15.81
C ASN A 340 -17.63 16.60 -16.19
N SER A 341 -17.91 15.47 -16.83
CA SER A 341 -19.25 15.15 -17.35
C SER A 341 -20.17 14.48 -16.31
N LYS A 342 -19.63 13.58 -15.49
CA LYS A 342 -20.42 12.75 -14.56
C LYS A 342 -20.12 13.01 -13.08
N LYS A 343 -19.17 13.91 -12.77
CA LYS A 343 -18.78 14.25 -11.39
C LYS A 343 -18.26 13.05 -10.59
N ILE A 344 -17.57 12.12 -11.26
CA ILE A 344 -16.94 10.96 -10.63
C ILE A 344 -15.42 11.11 -10.76
N ALA A 345 -14.73 11.10 -9.62
CA ALA A 345 -13.28 11.14 -9.56
C ALA A 345 -12.71 9.74 -9.33
N VAL A 346 -11.81 9.35 -10.22
CA VAL A 346 -11.01 8.13 -10.16
C VAL A 346 -9.54 8.48 -10.33
N VAL A 347 -8.63 7.58 -10.03
CA VAL A 347 -7.20 7.85 -10.21
C VAL A 347 -6.72 7.20 -11.51
N PRO A 348 -6.10 7.96 -12.43
CA PRO A 348 -5.46 7.39 -13.62
C PRO A 348 -4.41 6.36 -13.23
N GLY A 349 -4.32 5.27 -13.98
CA GLY A 349 -3.33 4.23 -13.70
C GLY A 349 -1.89 4.71 -13.81
N THR A 350 -1.62 5.69 -14.66
CA THR A 350 -0.32 6.37 -14.81
C THR A 350 0.22 6.96 -13.51
N ALA A 351 -0.65 7.31 -12.56
CA ALA A 351 -0.22 7.77 -11.24
C ALA A 351 0.59 6.70 -10.46
N PHE A 352 0.49 5.43 -10.83
CA PHE A 352 1.15 4.30 -10.18
C PHE A 352 2.33 3.73 -10.97
N GLY A 353 2.71 4.39 -12.03
CA GLY A 353 3.75 4.04 -12.98
C GLY A 353 3.25 4.11 -14.43
N GLU A 354 4.16 4.31 -15.38
CA GLU A 354 3.80 4.44 -16.80
C GLU A 354 3.08 3.19 -17.35
N CYS A 355 3.42 2.00 -16.85
CA CYS A 355 2.75 0.74 -17.19
C CYS A 355 1.28 0.67 -16.73
N GLY A 356 0.84 1.59 -15.87
CA GLY A 356 -0.57 1.75 -15.51
C GLY A 356 -1.41 2.47 -16.56
N GLU A 357 -0.82 2.89 -17.71
CA GLU A 357 -1.57 3.51 -18.80
C GLU A 357 -2.62 2.54 -19.37
N GLY A 358 -3.80 3.07 -19.65
CA GLY A 358 -4.95 2.29 -20.11
C GLY A 358 -5.76 1.64 -18.98
N PHE A 359 -5.48 2.01 -17.72
CA PHE A 359 -6.21 1.55 -16.54
C PHE A 359 -6.63 2.71 -15.64
N LEU A 360 -7.59 2.44 -14.75
CA LEU A 360 -8.02 3.36 -13.69
C LEU A 360 -7.96 2.65 -12.34
N ARG A 361 -7.56 3.35 -11.27
CA ARG A 361 -7.79 2.83 -9.93
C ARG A 361 -9.10 3.36 -9.37
N ILE A 362 -9.95 2.44 -8.93
CA ILE A 362 -11.23 2.68 -8.26
C ILE A 362 -11.16 2.04 -6.88
N SER A 363 -11.32 2.84 -5.83
CA SER A 363 -11.46 2.32 -4.46
C SER A 363 -12.90 1.90 -4.22
N TYR A 364 -13.11 0.76 -3.58
CA TYR A 364 -14.42 0.34 -3.09
C TYR A 364 -14.55 0.44 -1.56
N ALA A 365 -13.63 1.17 -0.92
CA ALA A 365 -13.76 1.58 0.48
C ALA A 365 -14.68 2.82 0.59
N TYR A 366 -15.94 2.64 0.20
CA TYR A 366 -17.02 3.63 0.25
C TYR A 366 -18.34 2.94 0.57
N SER A 367 -19.34 3.71 1.01
CA SER A 367 -20.67 3.16 1.27
C SER A 367 -21.24 2.48 0.02
N LEU A 368 -22.08 1.46 0.23
CA LEU A 368 -22.72 0.77 -0.91
C LEU A 368 -23.59 1.72 -1.74
N ASP A 369 -24.17 2.74 -1.12
CA ASP A 369 -25.02 3.71 -1.82
C ASP A 369 -24.18 4.66 -2.67
N ASP A 370 -23.03 5.14 -2.17
CA ASP A 370 -22.08 5.92 -2.98
C ASP A 370 -21.54 5.08 -4.16
N LEU A 371 -21.25 3.81 -3.92
CA LEU A 371 -20.78 2.89 -4.98
C LEU A 371 -21.87 2.67 -6.03
N LYS A 372 -23.13 2.49 -5.65
CA LYS A 372 -24.24 2.34 -6.60
C LYS A 372 -24.39 3.57 -7.48
N GLU A 373 -24.40 4.75 -6.88
CA GLU A 373 -24.53 6.00 -7.61
C GLU A 373 -23.34 6.24 -8.52
N ALA A 374 -22.12 6.11 -8.00
CA ALA A 374 -20.91 6.32 -8.80
C ALA A 374 -20.82 5.35 -9.99
N LEU A 375 -21.08 4.06 -9.77
CA LEU A 375 -21.04 3.06 -10.83
C LEU A 375 -22.18 3.25 -11.85
N GLY A 376 -23.35 3.73 -11.45
CA GLY A 376 -24.42 4.14 -12.38
C GLY A 376 -23.96 5.26 -13.31
N ARG A 377 -23.33 6.30 -12.77
CA ARG A 377 -22.79 7.42 -13.57
C ARG A 377 -21.62 6.98 -14.48
N ILE A 378 -20.80 6.03 -14.04
CA ILE A 378 -19.72 5.43 -14.87
C ILE A 378 -20.36 4.66 -16.04
N GLU A 379 -21.41 3.87 -15.80
CA GLU A 379 -22.12 3.13 -16.83
C GLU A 379 -22.72 4.04 -17.92
N GLU A 380 -23.37 5.13 -17.50
CA GLU A 380 -23.84 6.16 -18.44
C GLU A 380 -22.71 6.71 -19.31
N PHE A 381 -21.57 7.05 -18.67
CA PHE A 381 -20.42 7.61 -19.39
C PHE A 381 -19.82 6.62 -20.40
N VAL A 382 -19.65 5.37 -20.01
CA VAL A 382 -19.12 4.31 -20.87
C VAL A 382 -20.07 4.06 -22.05
N THR A 383 -21.39 4.06 -21.80
CA THR A 383 -22.42 3.88 -22.83
C THR A 383 -22.39 5.04 -23.85
N GLU A 384 -22.29 6.28 -23.36
CA GLU A 384 -22.17 7.48 -24.22
C GLU A 384 -20.91 7.44 -25.09
N LEU A 385 -19.77 6.98 -24.53
CA LEU A 385 -18.53 6.83 -25.28
C LEU A 385 -18.65 5.80 -26.41
N ARG A 386 -19.21 4.61 -26.14
CA ARG A 386 -19.41 3.56 -27.16
C ARG A 386 -20.35 4.04 -28.27
N ALA A 387 -21.48 4.69 -27.91
CA ALA A 387 -22.38 5.25 -28.91
C ALA A 387 -21.70 6.32 -29.81
N GLY A 388 -20.75 7.08 -29.25
CA GLY A 388 -19.95 8.03 -30.00
C GLY A 388 -18.87 7.38 -30.90
N MET A 389 -18.44 6.16 -30.59
CA MET A 389 -17.49 5.39 -31.40
C MET A 389 -18.20 4.71 -32.60
N ASP A 390 -19.41 4.19 -32.40
CA ASP A 390 -20.20 3.53 -33.46
C ASP A 390 -20.67 4.49 -34.54
N ASN A 391 -20.66 5.80 -34.26
CA ASN A 391 -21.06 6.86 -35.20
C ASN A 391 -19.89 7.47 -36.00
N LYS A 392 -18.66 6.97 -35.82
CA LYS A 392 -17.46 7.39 -36.56
C LYS A 392 -16.99 6.31 -37.53
#